data_d999e02155f90916a30a7ae0c15771a7
#
_entry.id   d999e02155f90916a30a7ae0c15771a7
#
_cell.length_a   1.000
_cell.length_b   1.000
_cell.length_c   1.000
_cell.angle_alpha   90.00
_cell.angle_beta   90.00
_cell.angle_gamma   90.00
#
_symmetry.space_group_name_H-M   'P 1'
#
loop_
_entity.id
_entity.type
_entity.pdbx_description
1 polymer ?
#
loop_
_entity_poly.entity_id
_entity_poly.type
_entity_poly.pdbx_seq_one_letter_code
_entity_poly.pdbx_strand_id
1 'polypeptide(L)'
;MEAAQRAIRVVIADDHTLFREGITEILTSSGDIEVVGEAHSGQDACSRAAELRPDVVVLDVEMPGQGVRETLPQLRRVSPRSRVIVLTMHDDVVLARELLSLGASGYLVKGSTRHELVSAIHSAVVDRGPGHVILSVSQRGLDRVDRSPDEILSAREREVLALTAQALSNSQIARRLSIAEGTVKRHLRNIYTKLGAVSRMDAVNKAMAASIIPQTHPGDEP
;
A
#
# COMPACT_ATOMS: atom_id res chain seq x y z
N MET A 1 -8.39 22.01 37.86
CA MET A 1 -7.20 21.13 37.64
C MET A 1 -7.49 20.36 36.38
N GLU A 2 -6.95 20.86 35.28
CA GLU A 2 -6.97 20.17 33.99
C GLU A 2 -6.13 18.91 34.12
N ALA A 3 -6.71 17.73 33.91
CA ALA A 3 -5.94 16.51 33.89
C ALA A 3 -4.93 16.64 32.73
N ALA A 4 -3.66 16.65 33.01
CA ALA A 4 -2.60 16.68 32.02
C ALA A 4 -2.87 15.53 31.03
N GLN A 5 -3.29 15.87 29.84
CA GLN A 5 -3.60 14.90 28.80
C GLN A 5 -2.28 14.18 28.47
N ARG A 6 -2.24 12.87 28.74
CA ARG A 6 -1.04 12.05 28.51
C ARG A 6 -0.69 12.10 27.03
N ALA A 7 0.56 12.41 26.72
CA ALA A 7 1.06 12.39 25.34
C ALA A 7 0.82 11.03 24.67
N ILE A 8 0.45 11.05 23.39
CA ILE A 8 0.29 9.87 22.55
C ILE A 8 1.68 9.33 22.24
N ARG A 9 1.94 8.09 22.64
CA ARG A 9 3.22 7.42 22.44
C ARG A 9 3.27 6.73 21.09
N VAL A 10 4.24 7.11 20.26
CA VAL A 10 4.36 6.62 18.87
C VAL A 10 5.70 5.91 18.65
N VAL A 11 5.67 4.77 17.97
CA VAL A 11 6.84 4.13 17.36
C VAL A 11 6.76 4.35 15.84
N ILE A 12 7.88 4.78 15.24
CA ILE A 12 8.01 4.98 13.80
C ILE A 12 8.87 3.85 13.23
N ALA A 13 8.34 3.13 12.25
CA ALA A 13 9.03 2.05 11.55
C ALA A 13 9.15 2.39 10.06
N ASP A 14 10.36 2.73 9.64
CA ASP A 14 10.71 3.08 8.25
C ASP A 14 12.23 2.84 8.06
N ASP A 15 12.67 2.31 6.95
CA ASP A 15 14.10 2.08 6.68
C ASP A 15 14.83 3.32 6.14
N HIS A 16 14.08 4.37 5.76
CA HIS A 16 14.63 5.63 5.26
C HIS A 16 14.90 6.62 6.42
N THR A 17 16.16 6.78 6.79
CA THR A 17 16.57 7.62 7.94
C THR A 17 16.05 9.06 7.87
N LEU A 18 16.25 9.75 6.73
CA LEU A 18 15.82 11.15 6.59
C LEU A 18 14.29 11.30 6.68
N PHE A 19 13.54 10.33 6.17
CA PHE A 19 12.09 10.35 6.25
C PHE A 19 11.61 10.14 7.69
N ARG A 20 12.24 9.21 8.41
CA ARG A 20 11.96 8.93 9.82
C ARG A 20 12.26 10.14 10.72
N GLU A 21 13.43 10.79 10.52
CA GLU A 21 13.80 12.03 11.22
C GLU A 21 12.76 13.13 10.96
N GLY A 22 12.36 13.34 9.70
CA GLY A 22 11.34 14.33 9.34
C GLY A 22 9.99 14.07 9.99
N ILE A 23 9.52 12.80 10.05
CA ILE A 23 8.29 12.46 10.76
C ILE A 23 8.43 12.67 12.27
N THR A 24 9.57 12.30 12.85
CA THR A 24 9.85 12.54 14.27
C THR A 24 9.74 14.01 14.62
N GLU A 25 10.31 14.89 13.81
CA GLU A 25 10.22 16.36 13.99
C GLU A 25 8.77 16.85 13.87
N ILE A 26 8.05 16.38 12.84
CA ILE A 26 6.63 16.70 12.61
C ILE A 26 5.79 16.33 13.84
N LEU A 27 5.93 15.12 14.34
CA LEU A 27 5.12 14.61 15.45
C LEU A 27 5.47 15.30 16.77
N THR A 28 6.74 15.41 17.08
CA THR A 28 7.20 16.06 18.32
C THR A 28 6.77 17.54 18.40
N SER A 29 6.75 18.23 17.25
CA SER A 29 6.32 19.63 17.19
C SER A 29 4.81 19.84 17.35
N SER A 30 3.98 18.78 17.44
CA SER A 30 2.55 18.88 17.77
C SER A 30 2.30 19.14 19.26
N GLY A 31 3.26 18.79 20.11
CA GLY A 31 3.24 19.07 21.55
C GLY A 31 2.51 18.02 22.40
N ASP A 32 1.71 17.17 21.79
CA ASP A 32 0.90 16.13 22.46
C ASP A 32 1.20 14.70 21.93
N ILE A 33 2.21 14.56 21.06
CA ILE A 33 2.71 13.28 20.57
C ILE A 33 4.18 13.13 20.96
N GLU A 34 4.51 11.96 21.51
CA GLU A 34 5.87 11.57 21.89
C GLU A 34 6.33 10.38 21.02
N VAL A 35 7.43 10.55 20.30
CA VAL A 35 8.09 9.45 19.59
C VAL A 35 8.95 8.69 20.60
N VAL A 36 8.51 7.51 21.01
CA VAL A 36 9.14 6.70 22.06
C VAL A 36 10.11 5.66 21.50
N GLY A 37 10.16 5.47 20.18
CA GLY A 37 11.10 4.54 19.56
C GLY A 37 11.04 4.59 18.04
N GLU A 38 12.12 4.09 17.45
CA GLU A 38 12.30 3.96 16.01
C GLU A 38 12.64 2.52 15.66
N ALA A 39 12.24 2.07 14.47
CA ALA A 39 12.51 0.75 13.92
C ALA A 39 12.91 0.84 12.44
N HIS A 40 13.75 -0.09 11.99
CA HIS A 40 14.31 -0.10 10.63
C HIS A 40 13.83 -1.30 9.81
N SER A 41 12.98 -2.14 10.38
CA SER A 41 12.42 -3.33 9.74
C SER A 41 11.10 -3.75 10.41
N GLY A 42 10.33 -4.60 9.76
CA GLY A 42 9.11 -5.17 10.36
C GLY A 42 9.37 -5.94 11.65
N GLN A 43 10.45 -6.71 11.71
CA GLN A 43 10.84 -7.45 12.91
C GLN A 43 11.24 -6.52 14.07
N ASP A 44 12.01 -5.47 13.78
CA ASP A 44 12.39 -4.45 14.78
C ASP A 44 11.15 -3.69 15.28
N ALA A 45 10.22 -3.35 14.37
CA ALA A 45 8.94 -2.75 14.74
C ALA A 45 8.14 -3.61 15.74
N CYS A 46 8.08 -4.93 15.52
CA CYS A 46 7.44 -5.85 16.45
C CYS A 46 8.16 -5.90 17.80
N SER A 47 9.49 -5.91 17.83
CA SER A 47 10.30 -5.91 19.05
C SER A 47 10.09 -4.63 19.84
N ARG A 48 10.16 -3.47 19.20
CA ARG A 48 9.91 -2.16 19.83
C ARG A 48 8.47 -2.04 20.35
N ALA A 49 7.49 -2.52 19.56
CA ALA A 49 6.10 -2.47 20.00
C ALA A 49 5.85 -3.35 21.25
N ALA A 50 6.48 -4.52 21.32
CA ALA A 50 6.38 -5.41 22.49
C ALA A 50 7.01 -4.79 23.75
N GLU A 51 8.17 -4.15 23.60
CA GLU A 51 8.93 -3.51 24.68
C GLU A 51 8.26 -2.22 25.18
N LEU A 52 8.00 -1.29 24.24
CA LEU A 52 7.58 0.08 24.54
C LEU A 52 6.06 0.22 24.70
N ARG A 53 5.28 -0.72 24.17
CA ARG A 53 3.80 -0.70 24.18
C ARG A 53 3.25 0.69 23.78
N PRO A 54 3.56 1.16 22.57
CA PRO A 54 3.12 2.49 22.12
C PRO A 54 1.60 2.50 21.92
N ASP A 55 1.01 3.68 21.87
CA ASP A 55 -0.39 3.87 21.51
C ASP A 55 -0.57 3.68 20.01
N VAL A 56 0.41 4.13 19.19
CA VAL A 56 0.39 4.03 17.74
C VAL A 56 1.75 3.53 17.21
N VAL A 57 1.72 2.69 16.18
CA VAL A 57 2.87 2.34 15.34
C VAL A 57 2.61 2.91 13.96
N VAL A 58 3.48 3.82 13.49
CA VAL A 58 3.52 4.27 12.10
C VAL A 58 4.44 3.32 11.35
N LEU A 59 3.93 2.61 10.35
CA LEU A 59 4.60 1.48 9.70
C LEU A 59 4.72 1.71 8.20
N ASP A 60 5.94 1.74 7.68
CA ASP A 60 6.17 1.71 6.24
C ASP A 60 5.85 0.32 5.65
N VAL A 61 5.34 0.30 4.43
CA VAL A 61 5.07 -0.92 3.66
C VAL A 61 6.36 -1.51 3.09
N GLU A 62 7.28 -0.64 2.67
CA GLU A 62 8.50 -1.01 1.96
C GLU A 62 9.70 -1.03 2.90
N MET A 63 9.77 -2.04 3.76
CA MET A 63 10.93 -2.26 4.62
C MET A 63 11.62 -3.59 4.27
N PRO A 64 12.95 -3.68 4.49
CA PRO A 64 13.68 -4.91 4.24
C PRO A 64 13.27 -6.04 5.18
N GLY A 65 13.38 -7.28 4.70
CA GLY A 65 13.12 -8.49 5.48
C GLY A 65 11.67 -8.91 5.46
N GLN A 66 11.03 -8.91 6.63
CA GLN A 66 9.63 -9.34 6.80
C GLN A 66 8.67 -8.32 6.19
N GLY A 67 7.82 -8.76 5.26
CA GLY A 67 6.84 -7.91 4.59
C GLY A 67 5.73 -7.41 5.52
N VAL A 68 5.06 -6.32 5.14
CA VAL A 68 3.97 -5.71 5.90
C VAL A 68 2.82 -6.68 6.19
N ARG A 69 2.53 -7.61 5.27
CA ARG A 69 1.48 -8.63 5.42
C ARG A 69 1.73 -9.60 6.58
N GLU A 70 2.99 -9.83 6.90
CA GLU A 70 3.41 -10.68 8.03
C GLU A 70 3.59 -9.84 9.29
N THR A 71 4.08 -8.61 9.15
CA THR A 71 4.36 -7.69 10.26
C THR A 71 3.07 -7.25 10.96
N LEU A 72 2.00 -6.91 10.23
CA LEU A 72 0.74 -6.44 10.81
C LEU A 72 0.09 -7.44 11.78
N PRO A 73 -0.13 -8.72 11.40
CA PRO A 73 -0.67 -9.72 12.34
C PRO A 73 0.24 -9.95 13.54
N GLN A 74 1.56 -9.87 13.36
CA GLN A 74 2.54 -10.02 14.44
C GLN A 74 2.48 -8.84 15.42
N LEU A 75 2.43 -7.59 14.94
CA LEU A 75 2.25 -6.40 15.76
C LEU A 75 0.97 -6.51 16.63
N ARG A 76 -0.14 -6.93 16.05
CA ARG A 76 -1.39 -7.15 16.79
C ARG A 76 -1.27 -8.20 17.88
N ARG A 77 -0.41 -9.21 17.70
CA ARG A 77 -0.16 -10.27 18.70
C ARG A 77 0.71 -9.76 19.83
N VAL A 78 1.81 -9.04 19.52
CA VAL A 78 2.78 -8.61 20.53
C VAL A 78 2.37 -7.34 21.25
N SER A 79 1.57 -6.47 20.59
CA SER A 79 1.06 -5.22 21.16
C SER A 79 -0.41 -4.97 20.75
N PRO A 80 -1.36 -5.74 21.28
CA PRO A 80 -2.75 -5.74 20.83
C PRO A 80 -3.51 -4.44 21.08
N ARG A 81 -2.97 -3.56 21.93
CA ARG A 81 -3.53 -2.24 22.22
C ARG A 81 -3.01 -1.14 21.29
N SER A 82 -1.87 -1.36 20.65
CA SER A 82 -1.29 -0.40 19.71
C SER A 82 -2.11 -0.37 18.42
N ARG A 83 -2.37 0.82 17.94
CA ARG A 83 -2.97 1.06 16.62
C ARG A 83 -1.87 1.12 15.57
N VAL A 84 -2.10 0.55 14.40
CA VAL A 84 -1.10 0.57 13.33
C VAL A 84 -1.61 1.45 12.21
N ILE A 85 -0.87 2.53 11.93
CA ILE A 85 -1.09 3.40 10.77
C ILE A 85 -0.03 3.05 9.73
N VAL A 86 -0.47 2.57 8.59
CA VAL A 86 0.43 2.26 7.47
C VAL A 86 0.73 3.54 6.69
N LEU A 87 2.00 3.76 6.40
CA LEU A 87 2.49 4.89 5.61
C LEU A 87 3.29 4.36 4.42
N THR A 88 2.95 4.77 3.19
CA THR A 88 3.47 4.16 1.97
C THR A 88 3.60 5.15 0.82
N MET A 89 4.49 4.87 -0.13
CA MET A 89 4.56 5.60 -1.41
C MET A 89 3.44 5.22 -2.39
N HIS A 90 2.73 4.12 -2.12
CA HIS A 90 1.71 3.59 -3.02
C HIS A 90 0.32 4.15 -2.71
N ASP A 91 -0.28 4.79 -3.71
CA ASP A 91 -1.68 5.20 -3.70
C ASP A 91 -2.54 4.07 -4.30
N ASP A 92 -2.61 2.95 -3.57
CA ASP A 92 -3.27 1.72 -4.00
C ASP A 92 -4.37 1.31 -3.01
N VAL A 93 -5.62 1.45 -3.44
CA VAL A 93 -6.81 1.14 -2.63
C VAL A 93 -6.97 -0.36 -2.40
N VAL A 94 -6.51 -1.21 -3.32
CA VAL A 94 -6.58 -2.67 -3.14
C VAL A 94 -5.64 -3.07 -2.01
N LEU A 95 -4.41 -2.55 -2.02
CA LEU A 95 -3.45 -2.74 -0.94
C LEU A 95 -3.99 -2.15 0.37
N ALA A 96 -4.58 -0.96 0.34
CA ALA A 96 -5.16 -0.34 1.53
C ALA A 96 -6.24 -1.23 2.15
N ARG A 97 -7.21 -1.73 1.37
CA ARG A 97 -8.27 -2.65 1.84
C ARG A 97 -7.70 -3.93 2.43
N GLU A 98 -6.70 -4.51 1.78
CA GLU A 98 -6.01 -5.70 2.26
C GLU A 98 -5.37 -5.45 3.64
N LEU A 99 -4.56 -4.37 3.78
CA LEU A 99 -3.88 -4.06 5.02
C LEU A 99 -4.85 -3.70 6.16
N LEU A 100 -5.95 -3.03 5.84
CA LEU A 100 -7.03 -2.78 6.80
C LEU A 100 -7.70 -4.09 7.25
N SER A 101 -7.93 -5.05 6.36
CA SER A 101 -8.46 -6.38 6.73
C SER A 101 -7.50 -7.18 7.62
N LEU A 102 -6.18 -6.97 7.45
CA LEU A 102 -5.14 -7.54 8.32
C LEU A 102 -5.00 -6.81 9.66
N GLY A 103 -5.74 -5.70 9.84
CA GLY A 103 -5.87 -5.00 11.12
C GLY A 103 -5.09 -3.70 11.24
N ALA A 104 -4.69 -3.08 10.13
CA ALA A 104 -4.28 -1.68 10.15
C ALA A 104 -5.46 -0.80 10.59
N SER A 105 -5.18 0.25 11.35
CA SER A 105 -6.16 1.24 11.80
C SER A 105 -6.23 2.43 10.85
N GLY A 106 -5.21 2.61 10.00
CA GLY A 106 -5.16 3.66 9.00
C GLY A 106 -4.18 3.33 7.88
N TYR A 107 -4.41 3.95 6.73
CA TYR A 107 -3.56 3.88 5.55
C TYR A 107 -3.37 5.29 4.99
N LEU A 108 -2.14 5.76 4.94
CA LEU A 108 -1.77 7.08 4.43
C LEU A 108 -0.67 6.94 3.38
N VAL A 109 -0.68 7.83 2.39
CA VAL A 109 0.46 7.95 1.46
C VAL A 109 1.54 8.85 2.05
N LYS A 110 2.82 8.57 1.76
CA LYS A 110 3.97 9.38 2.22
C LYS A 110 3.94 10.84 1.70
N GLY A 111 3.04 11.15 0.75
CA GLY A 111 2.72 12.49 0.29
C GLY A 111 1.65 13.23 1.10
N SER A 112 1.11 12.62 2.14
CA SER A 112 0.13 13.25 3.03
C SER A 112 0.75 14.43 3.78
N THR A 113 -0.09 15.40 4.09
CA THR A 113 0.33 16.59 4.84
C THR A 113 0.60 16.25 6.31
N ARG A 114 1.37 17.11 7.00
CA ARG A 114 1.54 17.05 8.45
C ARG A 114 0.20 16.93 9.19
N HIS A 115 -0.77 17.75 8.78
CA HIS A 115 -2.08 17.79 9.43
C HIS A 115 -2.83 16.45 9.30
N GLU A 116 -2.79 15.80 8.14
CA GLU A 116 -3.41 14.50 7.91
C GLU A 116 -2.77 13.41 8.79
N LEU A 117 -1.43 13.38 8.87
CA LEU A 117 -0.73 12.39 9.71
C LEU A 117 -1.07 12.57 11.19
N VAL A 118 -0.98 13.79 11.72
CA VAL A 118 -1.29 14.10 13.12
C VAL A 118 -2.77 13.80 13.42
N SER A 119 -3.68 14.20 12.54
CA SER A 119 -5.11 13.90 12.67
C SER A 119 -5.40 12.40 12.68
N ALA A 120 -4.70 11.63 11.85
CA ALA A 120 -4.83 10.19 11.79
C ALA A 120 -4.38 9.53 13.10
N ILE A 121 -3.26 9.99 13.69
CA ILE A 121 -2.76 9.48 14.96
C ILE A 121 -3.78 9.76 16.08
N HIS A 122 -4.32 10.98 16.15
CA HIS A 122 -5.33 11.33 17.15
C HIS A 122 -6.59 10.47 17.00
N SER A 123 -7.10 10.36 15.78
CA SER A 123 -8.31 9.57 15.51
C SER A 123 -8.11 8.10 15.85
N ALA A 124 -6.94 7.53 15.58
CA ALA A 124 -6.63 6.14 15.90
C ALA A 124 -6.66 5.85 17.41
N VAL A 125 -6.33 6.85 18.25
CA VAL A 125 -6.32 6.71 19.72
C VAL A 125 -7.67 6.99 20.34
N VAL A 126 -8.41 7.99 19.83
CA VAL A 126 -9.71 8.42 20.38
C VAL A 126 -10.78 7.39 20.07
N ASP A 127 -10.80 6.88 18.87
CA ASP A 127 -11.86 5.99 18.38
C ASP A 127 -11.45 4.52 18.57
N ARG A 128 -11.71 3.99 19.77
CA ARG A 128 -11.41 2.60 20.13
C ARG A 128 -12.44 1.58 19.64
N GLY A 129 -13.47 2.03 18.88
CA GLY A 129 -14.51 1.17 18.33
C GLY A 129 -14.04 0.29 17.18
N PRO A 130 -14.61 -0.93 17.01
CA PRO A 130 -14.38 -1.70 15.80
C PRO A 130 -15.08 -1.00 14.63
N GLY A 131 -14.32 -0.55 13.62
CA GLY A 131 -14.88 -0.01 12.38
C GLY A 131 -14.44 1.41 11.99
N HIS A 132 -13.71 2.13 12.82
CA HIS A 132 -13.14 3.42 12.40
C HIS A 132 -11.81 3.20 11.69
N VAL A 133 -11.78 3.49 10.42
CA VAL A 133 -10.62 3.31 9.54
C VAL A 133 -10.30 4.65 8.90
N ILE A 134 -9.04 5.06 9.01
CA ILE A 134 -8.56 6.28 8.37
C ILE A 134 -7.96 5.88 7.04
N LEU A 135 -8.54 6.39 5.96
CA LEU A 135 -8.07 6.17 4.61
C LEU A 135 -7.72 7.52 3.98
N SER A 136 -6.44 7.83 3.84
CA SER A 136 -5.96 8.95 3.03
C SER A 136 -5.39 8.38 1.74
N VAL A 137 -6.21 8.38 0.72
CA VAL A 137 -5.85 8.06 -0.66
C VAL A 137 -6.19 9.26 -1.53
N SER A 138 -5.45 9.49 -2.61
CA SER A 138 -5.78 10.58 -3.53
C SER A 138 -7.12 10.32 -4.23
N GLN A 139 -7.74 11.37 -4.76
CA GLN A 139 -8.94 11.22 -5.63
C GLN A 139 -8.69 10.20 -6.76
N ARG A 140 -7.46 10.15 -7.29
CA ARG A 140 -7.08 9.14 -8.30
C ARG A 140 -7.10 7.70 -7.75
N GLY A 141 -6.83 7.51 -6.46
CA GLY A 141 -6.94 6.22 -5.78
C GLY A 141 -8.42 5.85 -5.57
N LEU A 142 -9.25 6.82 -5.18
CA LEU A 142 -10.71 6.63 -5.00
C LEU A 142 -11.42 6.33 -6.33
N ASP A 143 -11.06 7.00 -7.41
CA ASP A 143 -11.60 6.72 -8.76
C ASP A 143 -11.32 5.28 -9.24
N ARG A 144 -10.38 4.59 -8.59
CA ARG A 144 -10.12 3.15 -8.82
C ARG A 144 -11.04 2.22 -8.03
N VAL A 145 -11.73 2.72 -7.00
CA VAL A 145 -12.61 1.90 -6.15
C VAL A 145 -13.94 1.60 -6.81
N ASP A 146 -14.48 2.55 -7.59
CA ASP A 146 -15.74 2.39 -8.32
C ASP A 146 -15.58 1.62 -9.64
N ARG A 147 -14.35 1.19 -9.94
CA ARG A 147 -14.09 0.40 -11.15
C ARG A 147 -14.34 -1.07 -10.87
N SER A 148 -15.27 -1.64 -11.63
CA SER A 148 -15.53 -3.08 -11.67
C SER A 148 -14.23 -3.88 -11.92
N PRO A 149 -14.18 -5.19 -11.61
CA PRO A 149 -13.03 -6.05 -11.90
C PRO A 149 -12.47 -5.89 -13.32
N ASP A 150 -13.32 -5.46 -14.27
CA ASP A 150 -12.95 -5.12 -15.64
C ASP A 150 -12.07 -3.86 -15.79
N GLU A 151 -11.88 -3.06 -14.74
CA GLU A 151 -11.18 -1.78 -14.82
C GLU A 151 -9.83 -1.74 -14.08
N ILE A 152 -9.32 -2.87 -13.61
CA ILE A 152 -7.99 -3.00 -12.99
C ILE A 152 -6.89 -2.50 -13.94
N LEU A 153 -7.07 -2.77 -15.23
CA LEU A 153 -6.18 -2.30 -16.29
C LEU A 153 -6.85 -1.18 -17.09
N SER A 154 -6.07 -0.13 -17.41
CA SER A 154 -6.53 0.89 -18.35
C SER A 154 -6.83 0.28 -19.73
N ALA A 155 -7.65 0.93 -20.55
CA ALA A 155 -7.93 0.49 -21.91
C ALA A 155 -6.65 0.14 -22.69
N ARG A 156 -5.61 0.99 -22.55
CA ARG A 156 -4.32 0.78 -23.21
C ARG A 156 -3.53 -0.39 -22.66
N GLU A 157 -3.59 -0.64 -21.35
CA GLU A 157 -2.97 -1.81 -20.73
C GLU A 157 -3.69 -3.11 -21.14
N ARG A 158 -5.01 -3.09 -21.26
CA ARG A 158 -5.79 -4.23 -21.79
C ARG A 158 -5.41 -4.55 -23.22
N GLU A 159 -5.28 -3.54 -24.10
CA GLU A 159 -4.82 -3.74 -25.48
C GLU A 159 -3.42 -4.38 -25.53
N VAL A 160 -2.47 -3.85 -24.73
CA VAL A 160 -1.12 -4.42 -24.65
C VAL A 160 -1.17 -5.85 -24.13
N LEU A 161 -1.97 -6.14 -23.13
CA LEU A 161 -2.08 -7.47 -22.53
C LEU A 161 -2.77 -8.46 -23.47
N ALA A 162 -3.81 -8.05 -24.19
CA ALA A 162 -4.48 -8.88 -25.20
C ALA A 162 -3.52 -9.27 -26.34
N LEU A 163 -2.69 -8.33 -26.83
CA LEU A 163 -1.65 -8.64 -27.81
C LEU A 163 -0.52 -9.50 -27.23
N THR A 164 -0.26 -9.36 -25.92
CA THR A 164 0.68 -10.23 -25.19
C THR A 164 0.18 -11.67 -25.13
N ALA A 165 -1.12 -11.86 -24.91
CA ALA A 165 -1.76 -13.18 -24.92
C ALA A 165 -1.71 -13.86 -26.30
N GLN A 166 -1.67 -13.07 -27.39
CA GLN A 166 -1.45 -13.55 -28.76
C GLN A 166 0.02 -13.87 -29.06
N ALA A 167 0.88 -13.96 -28.05
CA ALA A 167 2.31 -14.23 -28.16
C ALA A 167 3.13 -13.21 -28.98
N LEU A 168 2.62 -12.01 -29.27
CA LEU A 168 3.35 -10.98 -30.01
C LEU A 168 4.55 -10.47 -29.18
N SER A 169 5.69 -10.26 -29.81
CA SER A 169 6.85 -9.61 -29.19
C SER A 169 6.59 -8.12 -28.90
N ASN A 170 7.36 -7.51 -28.00
CA ASN A 170 7.20 -6.09 -27.69
C ASN A 170 7.35 -5.17 -28.91
N SER A 171 8.21 -5.51 -29.86
CA SER A 171 8.38 -4.78 -31.11
C SER A 171 7.17 -4.92 -32.05
N GLN A 172 6.51 -6.10 -32.07
CA GLN A 172 5.28 -6.32 -32.83
C GLN A 172 4.10 -5.55 -32.20
N ILE A 173 3.98 -5.60 -30.88
CA ILE A 173 2.97 -4.82 -30.12
C ILE A 173 3.18 -3.32 -30.37
N ALA A 174 4.42 -2.83 -30.30
CA ALA A 174 4.78 -1.43 -30.54
C ALA A 174 4.32 -0.97 -31.92
N ARG A 175 4.61 -1.76 -32.97
CA ARG A 175 4.15 -1.49 -34.36
C ARG A 175 2.64 -1.49 -34.47
N ARG A 176 1.96 -2.49 -33.91
CA ARG A 176 0.50 -2.63 -34.01
C ARG A 176 -0.24 -1.50 -33.30
N LEU A 177 0.33 -0.98 -32.22
CA LEU A 177 -0.25 0.09 -31.40
C LEU A 177 0.29 1.48 -31.76
N SER A 178 1.20 1.59 -32.75
CA SER A 178 1.85 2.85 -33.16
C SER A 178 2.51 3.60 -32.00
N ILE A 179 3.25 2.87 -31.14
CA ILE A 179 3.99 3.43 -29.98
C ILE A 179 5.42 2.91 -29.97
N ALA A 180 6.28 3.55 -29.16
CA ALA A 180 7.65 3.07 -28.96
C ALA A 180 7.69 1.77 -28.16
N GLU A 181 8.66 0.88 -28.46
CA GLU A 181 8.86 -0.37 -27.70
C GLU A 181 9.12 -0.12 -26.19
N GLY A 182 9.82 0.96 -25.86
CA GLY A 182 10.01 1.39 -24.46
C GLY A 182 8.69 1.69 -23.73
N THR A 183 7.69 2.21 -24.48
CA THR A 183 6.35 2.44 -23.94
C THR A 183 5.62 1.12 -23.67
N VAL A 184 5.76 0.11 -24.56
CA VAL A 184 5.21 -1.24 -24.33
C VAL A 184 5.82 -1.86 -23.08
N LYS A 185 7.15 -1.77 -22.90
CA LYS A 185 7.86 -2.28 -21.70
C LYS A 185 7.34 -1.61 -20.43
N ARG A 186 7.08 -0.29 -20.46
CA ARG A 186 6.50 0.45 -19.34
C ARG A 186 5.07 -0.04 -19.03
N HIS A 187 4.21 -0.22 -20.04
CA HIS A 187 2.87 -0.76 -19.83
C HIS A 187 2.91 -2.17 -19.23
N LEU A 188 3.77 -3.06 -19.74
CA LEU A 188 3.91 -4.41 -19.19
C LEU A 188 4.37 -4.40 -17.73
N ARG A 189 5.31 -3.53 -17.35
CA ARG A 189 5.72 -3.37 -15.96
C ARG A 189 4.53 -2.97 -15.08
N ASN A 190 3.75 -1.98 -15.49
CA ASN A 190 2.56 -1.55 -14.77
C ASN A 190 1.51 -2.66 -14.66
N ILE A 191 1.29 -3.42 -15.75
CA ILE A 191 0.39 -4.58 -15.77
C ILE A 191 0.85 -5.63 -14.75
N TYR A 192 2.15 -5.95 -14.72
CA TYR A 192 2.69 -6.94 -13.78
C TYR A 192 2.47 -6.50 -12.33
N THR A 193 2.74 -5.24 -12.03
CA THR A 193 2.47 -4.67 -10.70
C THR A 193 0.98 -4.74 -10.33
N LYS A 194 0.09 -4.36 -11.25
CA LYS A 194 -1.37 -4.33 -11.01
C LYS A 194 -1.98 -5.72 -10.85
N LEU A 195 -1.46 -6.72 -11.57
CA LEU A 195 -1.92 -8.11 -11.49
C LEU A 195 -1.14 -8.95 -10.46
N GLY A 196 -0.12 -8.37 -9.81
CA GLY A 196 0.80 -9.11 -8.94
C GLY A 196 1.54 -10.22 -9.70
N ALA A 197 1.84 -10.01 -10.99
CA ALA A 197 2.43 -11.02 -11.86
C ALA A 197 3.96 -10.97 -11.81
N VAL A 198 4.59 -12.15 -11.76
CA VAL A 198 6.05 -12.30 -11.70
C VAL A 198 6.67 -12.57 -13.08
N SER A 199 5.84 -12.84 -14.09
CA SER A 199 6.29 -13.08 -15.46
C SER A 199 5.23 -12.71 -16.49
N ARG A 200 5.65 -12.69 -17.77
CA ARG A 200 4.76 -12.42 -18.90
C ARG A 200 3.59 -13.41 -18.98
N MET A 201 3.87 -14.70 -18.84
CA MET A 201 2.86 -15.75 -18.86
C MET A 201 1.97 -15.73 -17.62
N ASP A 202 2.53 -15.43 -16.47
CA ASP A 202 1.78 -15.27 -15.23
C ASP A 202 0.77 -14.13 -15.33
N ALA A 203 1.16 -12.99 -15.94
CA ALA A 203 0.25 -11.88 -16.20
C ALA A 203 -0.92 -12.27 -17.11
N VAL A 204 -0.65 -13.01 -18.18
CA VAL A 204 -1.69 -13.50 -19.10
C VAL A 204 -2.62 -14.48 -18.39
N ASN A 205 -2.09 -15.44 -17.65
CA ASN A 205 -2.89 -16.44 -16.93
C ASN A 205 -3.79 -15.80 -15.86
N LYS A 206 -3.26 -14.84 -15.08
CA LYS A 206 -4.03 -14.10 -14.08
C LYS A 206 -5.13 -13.25 -14.72
N ALA A 207 -4.85 -12.61 -15.85
CA ALA A 207 -5.84 -11.83 -16.58
C ALA A 207 -6.96 -12.68 -17.18
N MET A 208 -6.65 -13.87 -17.69
CA MET A 208 -7.66 -14.83 -18.16
C MET A 208 -8.51 -15.36 -17.00
N ALA A 209 -7.88 -15.73 -15.88
CA ALA A 209 -8.58 -16.20 -14.69
C ALA A 209 -9.51 -15.13 -14.08
N ALA A 210 -9.13 -13.86 -14.17
CA ALA A 210 -9.94 -12.72 -13.74
C ALA A 210 -10.93 -12.20 -14.82
N SER A 211 -11.05 -12.89 -15.96
CA SER A 211 -11.89 -12.48 -17.12
C SER A 211 -11.59 -11.08 -17.67
N ILE A 212 -10.40 -10.54 -17.45
CA ILE A 212 -9.94 -9.23 -17.95
C ILE A 212 -9.67 -9.27 -19.45
N ILE A 213 -9.23 -10.43 -19.96
CA ILE A 213 -9.07 -10.72 -21.38
C ILE A 213 -9.77 -12.04 -21.72
N PRO A 214 -10.32 -12.17 -22.97
CA PRO A 214 -11.00 -13.40 -23.37
C PRO A 214 -10.03 -14.59 -23.37
N GLN A 215 -10.55 -15.77 -23.04
CA GLN A 215 -9.81 -17.02 -23.19
C GLN A 215 -9.67 -17.30 -24.69
N THR A 216 -8.49 -17.12 -25.25
CA THR A 216 -8.17 -17.53 -26.61
C THR A 216 -8.00 -19.04 -26.62
N HIS A 217 -9.00 -19.78 -27.11
CA HIS A 217 -8.79 -21.16 -27.51
C HIS A 217 -7.98 -21.14 -28.83
N PRO A 218 -6.93 -21.94 -28.94
CA PRO A 218 -6.27 -22.14 -30.23
C PRO A 218 -7.22 -22.97 -31.14
N GLY A 219 -8.03 -22.31 -31.97
CA GLY A 219 -8.98 -23.01 -32.83
C GLY A 219 -10.03 -22.14 -33.52
N ASP A 220 -10.19 -20.88 -33.14
CA ASP A 220 -11.11 -19.95 -33.83
C ASP A 220 -10.31 -19.02 -34.76
N GLU A 221 -9.93 -19.53 -35.92
CA GLU A 221 -9.69 -18.72 -37.13
C GLU A 221 -10.97 -18.70 -37.95
N PRO A 222 -11.42 -17.50 -38.42
CA PRO A 222 -12.47 -17.40 -39.44
C PRO A 222 -11.97 -17.77 -40.81
#